data_2c27457d6cd701be2dc2b8a1c7786d5f
#
_entry.id   2c27457d6cd701be2dc2b8a1c7786d5f
#
_cell.length_a   1.000
_cell.length_b   1.000
_cell.length_c   1.000
_cell.angle_alpha   90.00
_cell.angle_beta   90.00
_cell.angle_gamma   90.00
#
_symmetry.space_group_name_H-M   'P 1'
#
loop_
_entity.id
_entity.type
_entity.pdbx_description
1 polymer ?
#
loop_
_entity_poly.entity_id
_entity_poly.type
_entity_poly.pdbx_seq_one_letter_code
_entity_poly.pdbx_strand_id
1 'polypeptide(L)'
;MRKITFILLVIPIIVFPQRKKDRDTSAVILQPNRIEFEKNRDASEFYVVPGGADGILIVEETLEAGSFGGYEWKLHMVDTALQVVWSSTMILPSDGYIIGYEYFEGRFYLLFNKDRYRSEDLIVYQFDRDRPDFRTYEITTVFPIDITHFESVGETLLIAGYANFRPVVITYNINDRIPRVVPGFYDNKNDILDIVVDEHSQLFTVILQERMKNKKYTVRVKTFTSKGDIIQDNLVNPGEKKSLLDAASTTFAGGLQYLAGTHSRKSLQYSQGFYLSKFINGQQQFNKFYAFAELNNFFGHMKPKREERIMNRIEKKRARGKTKKFNYRLLVHKILERDGEYIMIAEAYYPRYNYSATGSNFSSFGGYAPGTGRGNPYFLGYKYTHAVVLAFDPNCNILWDQTFKIEDIQTYSLEENVVVSGSGDRVILMYLEENEIRSKVVERNEIVEGRTFSPVKLSHENDELKTRDPGVEGIKKWYDETLFAYGEQNIKNPSGVAGKTTRKVFYINKIQYDLDKQPN
;
A
#
# COMPACT_ATOMS: atom_id res chain seq x y z
N MET A 1 -33.04 52.82 -49.02
CA MET A 1 -32.12 51.67 -48.93
C MET A 1 -31.06 52.00 -47.90
N ARG A 2 -31.21 51.46 -46.66
CA ARG A 2 -30.22 51.63 -45.56
C ARG A 2 -29.23 50.51 -45.63
N LYS A 3 -27.93 50.81 -45.82
CA LYS A 3 -26.82 49.86 -45.76
C LYS A 3 -26.50 49.64 -44.31
N ILE A 4 -26.65 48.38 -43.87
CA ILE A 4 -26.21 47.91 -42.55
C ILE A 4 -24.76 47.38 -42.72
N THR A 5 -23.81 48.11 -42.12
CA THR A 5 -22.39 47.67 -42.06
C THR A 5 -22.20 46.80 -40.86
N PHE A 6 -21.89 45.50 -41.09
CA PHE A 6 -21.52 44.55 -40.03
C PHE A 6 -20.04 44.76 -39.67
N ILE A 7 -19.75 45.23 -38.47
CA ILE A 7 -18.40 45.30 -37.93
C ILE A 7 -18.11 43.94 -37.23
N LEU A 8 -17.23 43.15 -37.85
CA LEU A 8 -16.75 41.91 -37.28
C LEU A 8 -15.68 42.25 -36.24
N LEU A 9 -16.02 42.11 -34.95
CA LEU A 9 -15.10 42.32 -33.83
C LEU A 9 -14.25 41.05 -33.67
N VAL A 10 -13.02 41.03 -34.18
CA VAL A 10 -12.05 39.96 -33.97
C VAL A 10 -11.42 40.17 -32.59
N ILE A 11 -11.86 39.39 -31.61
CA ILE A 11 -11.22 39.34 -30.29
C ILE A 11 -9.99 38.44 -30.40
N PRO A 12 -8.76 38.95 -30.21
CA PRO A 12 -7.59 38.09 -30.19
C PRO A 12 -7.65 37.19 -28.93
N ILE A 13 -7.79 35.89 -29.13
CA ILE A 13 -7.60 34.92 -28.07
C ILE A 13 -6.12 34.93 -27.72
N ILE A 14 -5.76 35.65 -26.67
CA ILE A 14 -4.42 35.58 -26.08
C ILE A 14 -4.33 34.23 -25.37
N VAL A 15 -3.81 33.22 -26.04
CA VAL A 15 -3.37 31.95 -25.42
C VAL A 15 -2.13 32.28 -24.59
N PHE A 16 -2.33 32.48 -23.29
CA PHE A 16 -1.20 32.51 -22.37
C PHE A 16 -0.60 31.10 -22.35
N PRO A 17 0.66 30.92 -22.76
CA PRO A 17 1.32 29.66 -22.53
C PRO A 17 1.37 29.48 -21.01
N GLN A 18 0.68 28.48 -20.49
CA GLN A 18 0.92 28.03 -19.12
C GLN A 18 2.39 27.61 -19.05
N ARG A 19 3.25 28.50 -18.54
CA ARG A 19 4.61 28.14 -18.17
C ARG A 19 4.48 26.96 -17.20
N LYS A 20 4.82 25.76 -17.69
CA LYS A 20 5.13 24.64 -16.80
C LYS A 20 6.18 25.19 -15.83
N LYS A 21 5.83 25.29 -14.56
CA LYS A 21 6.80 25.64 -13.54
C LYS A 21 7.81 24.49 -13.59
N ASP A 22 9.06 24.80 -13.93
CA ASP A 22 10.13 23.79 -13.85
C ASP A 22 10.07 23.23 -12.44
N ARG A 23 9.85 21.92 -12.35
CA ARG A 23 9.80 21.19 -11.09
C ARG A 23 11.19 20.63 -10.86
N ASP A 24 11.69 20.78 -9.66
CA ASP A 24 13.00 20.21 -9.30
C ASP A 24 12.94 18.69 -9.45
N THR A 25 13.91 18.13 -10.16
CA THR A 25 14.11 16.68 -10.27
C THR A 25 15.02 16.21 -9.14
N SER A 26 14.84 14.95 -8.70
CA SER A 26 15.72 14.38 -7.69
C SER A 26 17.13 14.16 -8.23
N ALA A 27 18.12 14.60 -7.45
CA ALA A 27 19.52 14.35 -7.74
C ALA A 27 19.95 12.92 -7.40
N VAL A 28 19.21 12.25 -6.52
CA VAL A 28 19.56 10.93 -5.97
C VAL A 28 18.86 9.75 -6.66
N ILE A 29 17.75 9.96 -7.37
CA ILE A 29 16.97 8.89 -8.00
C ILE A 29 17.60 8.47 -9.33
N LEU A 30 17.90 7.18 -9.46
CA LEU A 30 18.44 6.54 -10.66
C LEU A 30 17.44 5.51 -11.20
N GLN A 31 17.36 5.41 -12.52
CA GLN A 31 16.52 4.43 -13.23
C GLN A 31 17.40 3.66 -14.25
N PRO A 32 18.20 2.67 -13.76
CA PRO A 32 19.20 2.03 -14.60
C PRO A 32 18.63 1.07 -15.64
N ASN A 33 17.55 0.37 -15.31
CA ASN A 33 16.96 -0.69 -16.13
C ASN A 33 15.46 -0.48 -16.29
N ARG A 34 14.95 -0.90 -17.45
CA ARG A 34 13.53 -0.92 -17.78
C ARG A 34 13.22 -2.12 -18.67
N ILE A 35 12.04 -2.71 -18.46
CA ILE A 35 11.43 -3.69 -19.36
C ILE A 35 10.03 -3.24 -19.74
N GLU A 36 9.59 -3.54 -20.96
CA GLU A 36 8.27 -3.26 -21.49
C GLU A 36 7.62 -4.54 -22.02
N PHE A 37 6.35 -4.73 -21.72
CA PHE A 37 5.49 -5.77 -22.30
C PHE A 37 4.41 -5.08 -23.12
N GLU A 38 4.30 -5.42 -24.40
CA GLU A 38 3.30 -4.81 -25.27
C GLU A 38 1.91 -5.26 -24.87
N LYS A 39 1.02 -4.32 -24.60
CA LYS A 39 -0.38 -4.58 -24.23
C LYS A 39 -1.25 -4.62 -25.50
N ASN A 40 -1.68 -5.82 -25.90
CA ASN A 40 -2.42 -6.02 -27.12
C ASN A 40 -3.92 -5.65 -26.99
N ARG A 41 -4.46 -5.76 -25.77
CA ARG A 41 -5.86 -5.41 -25.45
C ARG A 41 -5.93 -4.45 -24.27
N ASP A 42 -6.84 -3.49 -24.33
CA ASP A 42 -7.05 -2.53 -23.26
C ASP A 42 -7.50 -3.19 -21.94
N ALA A 43 -8.22 -4.30 -22.04
CA ALA A 43 -8.76 -5.03 -20.90
C ALA A 43 -7.78 -6.02 -20.26
N SER A 44 -6.57 -6.27 -20.85
CA SER A 44 -5.56 -7.13 -20.20
C SER A 44 -5.10 -6.51 -18.87
N GLU A 45 -4.97 -7.34 -17.85
CA GLU A 45 -4.49 -6.94 -16.53
C GLU A 45 -3.10 -7.55 -16.25
N PHE A 46 -2.28 -6.84 -15.50
CA PHE A 46 -0.95 -7.27 -15.11
C PHE A 46 -0.84 -7.35 -13.58
N TYR A 47 -0.29 -8.46 -13.10
CA TYR A 47 0.05 -8.66 -11.70
C TYR A 47 1.57 -8.77 -11.59
N VAL A 48 2.14 -8.11 -10.58
CA VAL A 48 3.59 -8.06 -10.34
C VAL A 48 3.88 -8.63 -8.98
N VAL A 49 4.59 -9.75 -8.96
CA VAL A 49 4.98 -10.46 -7.74
C VAL A 49 6.47 -10.29 -7.52
N PRO A 50 6.90 -9.43 -6.58
CA PRO A 50 8.32 -9.27 -6.29
C PRO A 50 8.87 -10.49 -5.56
N GLY A 51 9.98 -11.02 -6.04
CA GLY A 51 10.69 -12.17 -5.46
C GLY A 51 12.04 -11.79 -4.84
N GLY A 52 12.16 -10.58 -4.29
CA GLY A 52 13.42 -10.13 -3.70
C GLY A 52 14.59 -10.21 -4.70
N ALA A 53 15.73 -10.74 -4.27
CA ALA A 53 16.91 -10.94 -5.11
C ALA A 53 16.70 -12.00 -6.22
N ASP A 54 15.65 -12.81 -6.14
CA ASP A 54 15.31 -13.80 -7.16
C ASP A 54 14.59 -13.22 -8.38
N GLY A 55 14.22 -11.94 -8.34
CA GLY A 55 13.64 -11.25 -9.48
C GLY A 55 12.17 -10.89 -9.30
N ILE A 56 11.41 -10.85 -10.39
CA ILE A 56 9.97 -10.52 -10.40
C ILE A 56 9.24 -11.50 -11.31
N LEU A 57 8.16 -12.08 -10.82
CA LEU A 57 7.20 -12.78 -11.66
C LEU A 57 6.11 -11.80 -12.12
N ILE A 58 5.95 -11.68 -13.43
CA ILE A 58 4.93 -10.85 -14.07
C ILE A 58 3.90 -11.78 -14.68
N VAL A 59 2.63 -11.54 -14.38
CA VAL A 59 1.50 -12.34 -14.85
C VAL A 59 0.56 -11.43 -15.64
N GLU A 60 0.34 -11.74 -16.91
CA GLU A 60 -0.60 -11.04 -17.79
C GLU A 60 -1.86 -11.88 -18.00
N GLU A 61 -3.01 -11.35 -17.59
CA GLU A 61 -4.32 -11.87 -17.99
C GLU A 61 -4.66 -11.34 -19.37
N THR A 62 -4.55 -12.19 -20.42
CA THR A 62 -4.69 -11.71 -21.80
C THR A 62 -6.13 -11.56 -22.26
N LEU A 63 -7.08 -12.23 -21.59
CA LEU A 63 -8.47 -12.40 -22.00
C LEU A 63 -8.63 -13.04 -23.41
N GLU A 64 -7.60 -13.72 -23.89
CA GLU A 64 -7.66 -14.52 -25.09
C GLU A 64 -8.25 -15.88 -24.77
N ALA A 65 -9.20 -16.33 -25.61
CA ALA A 65 -9.82 -17.64 -25.40
C ALA A 65 -8.78 -18.75 -25.56
N GLY A 66 -8.58 -19.49 -24.49
CA GLY A 66 -7.77 -20.69 -24.48
C GLY A 66 -8.58 -21.95 -24.86
N SER A 67 -7.95 -23.11 -24.82
CA SER A 67 -8.61 -24.38 -24.96
C SER A 67 -9.56 -24.67 -23.78
N PHE A 68 -10.59 -25.45 -24.01
CA PHE A 68 -11.54 -25.91 -22.98
C PHE A 68 -12.33 -24.80 -22.23
N GLY A 69 -12.54 -23.63 -22.88
CA GLY A 69 -13.34 -22.55 -22.30
C GLY A 69 -12.62 -21.70 -21.22
N GLY A 70 -11.31 -21.82 -21.09
CA GLY A 70 -10.50 -20.98 -20.23
C GLY A 70 -9.93 -19.74 -20.95
N TYR A 71 -9.23 -18.89 -20.20
CA TYR A 71 -8.43 -17.79 -20.75
C TYR A 71 -6.94 -18.09 -20.71
N GLU A 72 -6.22 -17.54 -21.69
CA GLU A 72 -4.77 -17.60 -21.75
C GLU A 72 -4.17 -16.58 -20.78
N TRP A 73 -3.20 -17.03 -19.98
CA TRP A 73 -2.40 -16.21 -19.09
C TRP A 73 -0.94 -16.36 -19.47
N LYS A 74 -0.23 -15.24 -19.59
CA LYS A 74 1.21 -15.21 -19.86
C LYS A 74 1.98 -14.91 -18.59
N LEU A 75 3.05 -15.64 -18.41
CA LEU A 75 3.95 -15.50 -17.28
C LEU A 75 5.34 -15.13 -17.78
N HIS A 76 5.97 -14.17 -17.15
CA HIS A 76 7.32 -13.75 -17.45
C HIS A 76 8.10 -13.65 -16.14
N MET A 77 9.15 -14.44 -16.02
CA MET A 77 10.11 -14.32 -14.94
C MET A 77 11.25 -13.42 -15.39
N VAL A 78 11.54 -12.36 -14.64
CA VAL A 78 12.63 -11.44 -14.91
C VAL A 78 13.60 -11.41 -13.73
N ASP A 79 14.88 -11.28 -14.04
CA ASP A 79 15.94 -11.15 -13.03
C ASP A 79 16.07 -9.73 -12.47
N THR A 80 17.02 -9.50 -11.59
CA THR A 80 17.29 -8.19 -10.98
C THR A 80 17.84 -7.14 -11.94
N ALA A 81 18.25 -7.53 -13.16
CA ALA A 81 18.62 -6.64 -14.26
C ALA A 81 17.43 -6.38 -15.20
N LEU A 82 16.23 -6.88 -14.88
CA LEU A 82 15.03 -6.85 -15.71
C LEU A 82 15.23 -7.55 -17.07
N GLN A 83 16.03 -8.63 -17.10
CA GLN A 83 16.15 -9.52 -18.25
C GLN A 83 15.22 -10.70 -18.07
N VAL A 84 14.52 -11.09 -19.16
CA VAL A 84 13.61 -12.26 -19.12
C VAL A 84 14.43 -13.53 -18.93
N VAL A 85 14.18 -14.25 -17.83
CA VAL A 85 14.76 -15.56 -17.53
C VAL A 85 14.01 -16.64 -18.32
N TRP A 86 12.68 -16.62 -18.23
CA TRP A 86 11.79 -17.49 -18.99
C TRP A 86 10.41 -16.82 -19.19
N SER A 87 9.69 -17.31 -20.19
CA SER A 87 8.30 -16.97 -20.41
C SER A 87 7.50 -18.25 -20.65
N SER A 88 6.28 -18.29 -20.17
CA SER A 88 5.36 -19.41 -20.32
C SER A 88 3.93 -18.93 -20.48
N THR A 89 3.08 -19.84 -20.94
CA THR A 89 1.64 -19.60 -21.09
C THR A 89 0.90 -20.70 -20.35
N MET A 90 -0.15 -20.33 -19.63
CA MET A 90 -1.04 -21.27 -18.98
C MET A 90 -2.49 -20.91 -19.32
N ILE A 91 -3.38 -21.90 -19.25
CA ILE A 91 -4.82 -21.71 -19.45
C ILE A 91 -5.50 -21.89 -18.10
N LEU A 92 -6.20 -20.85 -17.65
CA LEU A 92 -6.96 -20.84 -16.41
C LEU A 92 -8.47 -20.80 -16.69
N PRO A 93 -9.32 -21.27 -15.75
CA PRO A 93 -10.77 -21.18 -15.89
C PRO A 93 -11.24 -19.73 -16.14
N SER A 94 -12.20 -19.54 -17.04
CA SER A 94 -12.70 -18.21 -17.43
C SER A 94 -13.36 -17.42 -16.30
N ASP A 95 -13.89 -18.11 -15.28
CA ASP A 95 -14.57 -17.50 -14.14
C ASP A 95 -13.66 -17.30 -12.93
N GLY A 96 -12.40 -17.77 -13.04
CA GLY A 96 -11.41 -17.62 -11.99
C GLY A 96 -10.72 -16.26 -12.01
N TYR A 97 -10.17 -15.84 -10.88
CA TYR A 97 -9.37 -14.62 -10.75
C TYR A 97 -8.34 -14.74 -9.63
N ILE A 98 -7.25 -13.98 -9.75
CA ILE A 98 -6.21 -13.91 -8.71
C ILE A 98 -6.77 -13.14 -7.51
N ILE A 99 -6.69 -13.75 -6.31
CA ILE A 99 -7.08 -13.14 -5.04
C ILE A 99 -5.87 -12.58 -4.30
N GLY A 100 -4.71 -13.25 -4.45
CA GLY A 100 -3.49 -12.89 -3.76
C GLY A 100 -2.27 -13.53 -4.38
N TYR A 101 -1.13 -13.02 -4.05
CA TYR A 101 0.16 -13.57 -4.46
C TYR A 101 1.15 -13.43 -3.32
N GLU A 102 2.14 -14.32 -3.30
CA GLU A 102 3.18 -14.36 -2.27
C GLU A 102 4.47 -14.92 -2.85
N TYR A 103 5.59 -14.59 -2.21
CA TYR A 103 6.89 -15.11 -2.55
C TYR A 103 7.61 -15.61 -1.30
N PHE A 104 8.20 -16.80 -1.37
CA PHE A 104 9.03 -17.38 -0.33
C PHE A 104 10.14 -18.26 -0.90
N GLU A 105 11.42 -17.95 -0.60
CA GLU A 105 12.61 -18.75 -0.95
C GLU A 105 12.62 -19.31 -2.38
N GLY A 106 12.57 -18.45 -3.38
CA GLY A 106 12.61 -18.83 -4.79
C GLY A 106 11.30 -19.38 -5.36
N ARG A 107 10.23 -19.39 -4.58
CA ARG A 107 8.91 -19.88 -4.95
C ARG A 107 7.90 -18.75 -4.97
N PHE A 108 7.22 -18.61 -6.07
CA PHE A 108 6.14 -17.65 -6.27
C PHE A 108 4.81 -18.36 -6.16
N TYR A 109 3.91 -17.85 -5.36
CA TYR A 109 2.58 -18.40 -5.14
C TYR A 109 1.52 -17.44 -5.66
N LEU A 110 0.57 -17.97 -6.46
CA LEU A 110 -0.62 -17.25 -6.89
C LEU A 110 -1.83 -17.97 -6.30
N LEU A 111 -2.57 -17.27 -5.45
CA LEU A 111 -3.84 -17.75 -4.92
C LEU A 111 -4.95 -17.37 -5.89
N PHE A 112 -5.68 -18.35 -6.35
CA PHE A 112 -6.68 -18.22 -7.37
C PHE A 112 -8.03 -18.74 -6.88
N ASN A 113 -9.12 -18.03 -7.19
CA ASN A 113 -10.46 -18.55 -6.98
C ASN A 113 -10.96 -19.23 -8.26
N LYS A 114 -11.41 -20.48 -8.17
CA LYS A 114 -11.92 -21.24 -9.32
C LYS A 114 -13.21 -20.68 -9.90
N ASP A 115 -14.05 -20.07 -9.06
CA ASP A 115 -15.40 -19.66 -9.44
C ASP A 115 -15.76 -18.36 -8.69
N ARG A 116 -16.21 -17.36 -9.43
CA ARG A 116 -16.67 -16.07 -8.84
C ARG A 116 -17.79 -16.22 -7.81
N TYR A 117 -18.54 -17.31 -7.88
CA TYR A 117 -19.72 -17.56 -7.06
C TYR A 117 -19.46 -18.52 -5.89
N ARG A 118 -18.31 -19.22 -5.89
CA ARG A 118 -17.92 -20.20 -4.86
C ARG A 118 -16.54 -19.89 -4.31
N SER A 119 -16.52 -19.14 -3.21
CA SER A 119 -15.26 -18.74 -2.56
C SER A 119 -14.64 -19.84 -1.67
N GLU A 120 -15.23 -21.03 -1.62
CA GLU A 120 -14.68 -22.19 -0.92
C GLU A 120 -13.67 -23.02 -1.73
N ASP A 121 -13.68 -22.90 -3.07
CA ASP A 121 -12.79 -23.66 -3.96
C ASP A 121 -11.63 -22.79 -4.44
N LEU A 122 -10.49 -22.97 -3.83
CA LEU A 122 -9.27 -22.21 -4.09
C LEU A 122 -8.22 -23.10 -4.78
N ILE A 123 -7.40 -22.48 -5.61
CA ILE A 123 -6.19 -23.11 -6.15
C ILE A 123 -5.00 -22.20 -5.87
N VAL A 124 -3.90 -22.81 -5.44
CA VAL A 124 -2.60 -22.15 -5.40
C VAL A 124 -1.72 -22.71 -6.52
N TYR A 125 -1.23 -21.84 -7.37
CA TYR A 125 -0.19 -22.16 -8.35
C TYR A 125 1.15 -21.73 -7.75
N GLN A 126 2.09 -22.67 -7.69
CA GLN A 126 3.48 -22.41 -7.27
C GLN A 126 4.37 -22.46 -8.49
N PHE A 127 5.17 -21.43 -8.70
CA PHE A 127 6.19 -21.32 -9.74
C PHE A 127 7.57 -21.24 -9.10
N ASP A 128 8.55 -21.91 -9.70
CA ASP A 128 9.94 -21.81 -9.29
C ASP A 128 10.65 -20.74 -10.16
N ARG A 129 11.63 -20.05 -9.57
CA ARG A 129 12.41 -19.01 -10.26
C ARG A 129 13.03 -19.49 -11.57
N ASP A 130 13.60 -20.69 -11.57
CA ASP A 130 14.48 -21.18 -12.66
C ASP A 130 13.73 -21.96 -13.73
N ARG A 131 12.44 -22.24 -13.53
CA ARG A 131 11.64 -23.13 -14.39
C ARG A 131 10.23 -22.57 -14.64
N PRO A 132 9.74 -22.67 -15.88
CA PRO A 132 8.36 -22.29 -16.18
C PRO A 132 7.32 -23.31 -15.70
N ASP A 133 7.75 -24.42 -15.08
CA ASP A 133 6.86 -25.43 -14.54
C ASP A 133 6.14 -24.91 -13.30
N PHE A 134 4.93 -25.40 -13.08
CA PHE A 134 4.17 -25.05 -11.89
C PHE A 134 3.62 -26.28 -11.19
N ARG A 135 3.44 -26.15 -9.89
CA ARG A 135 2.71 -27.09 -9.06
C ARG A 135 1.38 -26.50 -8.66
N THR A 136 0.38 -27.36 -8.51
CA THR A 136 -0.97 -26.95 -8.16
C THR A 136 -1.38 -27.54 -6.83
N TYR A 137 -1.96 -26.71 -5.96
CA TYR A 137 -2.53 -27.12 -4.69
C TYR A 137 -4.00 -26.69 -4.66
N GLU A 138 -4.89 -27.69 -4.57
CA GLU A 138 -6.32 -27.44 -4.42
C GLU A 138 -6.65 -27.33 -2.94
N ILE A 139 -7.35 -26.28 -2.57
CA ILE A 139 -7.72 -25.99 -1.19
C ILE A 139 -9.23 -25.80 -1.14
N THR A 140 -9.92 -26.77 -0.55
CA THR A 140 -11.35 -26.63 -0.29
C THR A 140 -11.55 -26.23 1.16
N THR A 141 -12.15 -25.08 1.38
CA THR A 141 -12.46 -24.58 2.72
C THR A 141 -13.83 -25.09 3.18
N VAL A 142 -14.04 -25.19 4.48
CA VAL A 142 -15.30 -25.71 5.07
C VAL A 142 -16.47 -24.75 4.86
N PHE A 143 -16.19 -23.48 4.54
CA PHE A 143 -17.17 -22.40 4.35
C PHE A 143 -16.57 -21.31 3.44
N PRO A 144 -17.45 -20.53 2.77
CA PRO A 144 -17.00 -19.39 1.97
C PRO A 144 -16.25 -18.35 2.80
N ILE A 145 -15.15 -17.82 2.27
CA ILE A 145 -14.31 -16.81 2.92
C ILE A 145 -14.10 -15.61 1.98
N ASP A 146 -14.39 -14.41 2.48
CA ASP A 146 -13.95 -13.16 1.86
C ASP A 146 -12.48 -12.95 2.24
N ILE A 147 -11.55 -13.37 1.38
CA ILE A 147 -10.11 -13.36 1.63
C ILE A 147 -9.59 -11.93 1.56
N THR A 148 -8.83 -11.54 2.58
CA THR A 148 -8.21 -10.21 2.68
C THR A 148 -6.69 -10.26 2.81
N HIS A 149 -6.13 -11.40 3.25
CA HIS A 149 -4.70 -11.60 3.42
C HIS A 149 -4.30 -12.98 2.89
N PHE A 150 -3.19 -13.01 2.19
CA PHE A 150 -2.52 -14.22 1.74
C PHE A 150 -1.02 -14.04 1.97
N GLU A 151 -0.45 -14.84 2.84
CA GLU A 151 0.96 -14.75 3.28
C GLU A 151 1.55 -16.17 3.31
N SER A 152 2.87 -16.28 3.45
CA SER A 152 3.56 -17.55 3.65
C SER A 152 4.43 -17.53 4.90
N VAL A 153 4.50 -18.65 5.60
CA VAL A 153 5.39 -18.88 6.75
C VAL A 153 6.13 -20.20 6.50
N GLY A 154 7.31 -20.12 5.93
CA GLY A 154 8.00 -21.30 5.43
C GLY A 154 7.15 -22.02 4.37
N GLU A 155 6.90 -23.30 4.57
CA GLU A 155 6.10 -24.13 3.67
C GLU A 155 4.59 -24.13 4.03
N THR A 156 4.16 -23.18 4.83
CA THR A 156 2.75 -23.03 5.22
C THR A 156 2.18 -21.75 4.65
N LEU A 157 1.12 -21.86 3.86
CA LEU A 157 0.36 -20.73 3.36
C LEU A 157 -0.68 -20.31 4.40
N LEU A 158 -0.81 -19.01 4.60
CA LEU A 158 -1.79 -18.37 5.46
C LEU A 158 -2.85 -17.72 4.60
N ILE A 159 -4.10 -18.11 4.80
CA ILE A 159 -5.28 -17.52 4.14
C ILE A 159 -6.14 -16.93 5.23
N ALA A 160 -6.32 -15.61 5.23
CA ALA A 160 -7.13 -14.96 6.23
C ALA A 160 -8.16 -14.01 5.61
N GLY A 161 -9.26 -13.83 6.32
CA GLY A 161 -10.37 -13.01 5.88
C GLY A 161 -11.59 -13.17 6.76
N TYR A 162 -12.77 -13.12 6.17
CA TYR A 162 -14.03 -13.13 6.91
C TYR A 162 -14.98 -14.22 6.39
N ALA A 163 -15.54 -14.97 7.32
CA ALA A 163 -16.67 -15.87 7.07
C ALA A 163 -17.88 -15.40 7.89
N ASN A 164 -18.98 -15.06 7.21
CA ASN A 164 -20.17 -14.48 7.85
C ASN A 164 -19.83 -13.28 8.78
N PHE A 165 -19.00 -12.35 8.28
CA PHE A 165 -18.52 -11.16 9.00
C PHE A 165 -17.69 -11.45 10.27
N ARG A 166 -17.12 -12.64 10.38
CA ARG A 166 -16.23 -13.03 11.48
C ARG A 166 -14.85 -13.35 10.95
N PRO A 167 -13.79 -12.85 11.59
CA PRO A 167 -12.44 -13.13 11.14
C PRO A 167 -12.12 -14.62 11.22
N VAL A 168 -11.42 -15.10 10.23
CA VAL A 168 -10.95 -16.47 10.08
C VAL A 168 -9.52 -16.45 9.58
N VAL A 169 -8.70 -17.34 10.12
CA VAL A 169 -7.35 -17.61 9.64
C VAL A 169 -7.25 -19.11 9.38
N ILE A 170 -6.74 -19.47 8.21
CA ILE A 170 -6.49 -20.84 7.79
C ILE A 170 -5.01 -20.99 7.52
N THR A 171 -4.41 -22.08 8.02
CA THR A 171 -3.08 -22.54 7.63
C THR A 171 -3.22 -23.72 6.67
N TYR A 172 -2.40 -23.73 5.63
CA TYR A 172 -2.30 -24.83 4.67
C TYR A 172 -0.83 -25.15 4.42
N ASN A 173 -0.36 -26.25 4.98
CA ASN A 173 1.01 -26.69 4.72
C ASN A 173 1.06 -27.46 3.38
N ILE A 174 1.97 -27.08 2.49
CA ILE A 174 2.07 -27.63 1.13
C ILE A 174 2.48 -29.11 1.09
N ASN A 175 3.07 -29.65 2.16
CA ASN A 175 3.51 -31.04 2.25
C ASN A 175 2.36 -31.96 2.70
N ASP A 176 1.62 -31.58 3.74
CA ASP A 176 0.51 -32.41 4.24
C ASP A 176 -0.82 -32.15 3.51
N ARG A 177 -0.94 -30.99 2.84
CA ARG A 177 -2.09 -30.59 2.03
C ARG A 177 -3.41 -30.57 2.79
N ILE A 178 -3.36 -30.27 4.07
CA ILE A 178 -4.55 -30.24 4.93
C ILE A 178 -4.79 -28.79 5.38
N PRO A 179 -5.93 -28.16 4.99
CA PRO A 179 -6.31 -26.86 5.53
C PRO A 179 -6.75 -27.00 6.99
N ARG A 180 -6.25 -26.12 7.86
CA ARG A 180 -6.58 -26.06 9.29
C ARG A 180 -7.04 -24.68 9.67
N VAL A 181 -8.21 -24.59 10.30
CA VAL A 181 -8.69 -23.34 10.86
C VAL A 181 -7.96 -23.04 12.16
N VAL A 182 -7.30 -21.89 12.24
CA VAL A 182 -6.61 -21.44 13.45
C VAL A 182 -7.65 -21.01 14.48
N PRO A 183 -7.64 -21.50 15.72
CA PRO A 183 -8.65 -21.21 16.71
C PRO A 183 -8.54 -19.78 17.27
N GLY A 184 -9.66 -19.27 17.79
CA GLY A 184 -9.68 -18.04 18.61
C GLY A 184 -9.91 -16.74 17.83
N PHE A 185 -10.35 -16.79 16.58
CA PHE A 185 -10.66 -15.61 15.78
C PHE A 185 -12.16 -15.40 15.55
N TYR A 186 -12.96 -16.43 15.57
CA TYR A 186 -14.35 -16.40 15.13
C TYR A 186 -15.29 -15.66 16.10
N ASP A 187 -15.08 -14.33 16.25
CA ASP A 187 -15.91 -13.40 17.04
C ASP A 187 -16.25 -12.16 16.19
N ASN A 188 -17.52 -11.80 16.10
CA ASN A 188 -18.02 -10.64 15.35
C ASN A 188 -17.65 -9.27 15.96
N LYS A 189 -16.87 -9.25 17.03
CA LYS A 189 -16.37 -8.02 17.67
C LYS A 189 -14.95 -7.67 17.24
N ASN A 190 -14.35 -8.52 16.45
CA ASN A 190 -12.94 -8.41 16.04
C ASN A 190 -12.87 -8.13 14.54
N ASP A 191 -11.95 -7.26 14.16
CA ASP A 191 -11.56 -7.01 12.77
C ASP A 191 -10.06 -7.26 12.63
N ILE A 192 -9.63 -7.91 11.53
CA ILE A 192 -8.21 -8.10 11.23
C ILE A 192 -7.66 -6.74 10.78
N LEU A 193 -6.60 -6.28 11.43
CA LEU A 193 -5.87 -5.08 11.05
C LEU A 193 -4.68 -5.41 10.15
N ASP A 194 -3.90 -6.43 10.55
CA ASP A 194 -2.70 -6.84 9.81
C ASP A 194 -2.29 -8.26 10.20
N ILE A 195 -1.46 -8.89 9.35
CA ILE A 195 -0.75 -10.15 9.62
C ILE A 195 0.73 -9.90 9.38
N VAL A 196 1.54 -10.18 10.39
CA VAL A 196 2.99 -10.03 10.35
C VAL A 196 3.63 -11.40 10.40
N VAL A 197 4.42 -11.72 9.38
CA VAL A 197 5.15 -12.98 9.28
C VAL A 197 6.60 -12.77 9.72
N ASP A 198 7.11 -13.68 10.51
CA ASP A 198 8.53 -13.83 10.84
C ASP A 198 9.03 -15.16 10.23
N GLU A 199 9.65 -15.05 9.07
CA GLU A 199 10.18 -16.19 8.34
C GLU A 199 11.31 -16.91 9.11
N HIS A 200 12.13 -16.14 9.83
CA HIS A 200 13.27 -16.69 10.57
C HIS A 200 12.81 -17.59 11.72
N SER A 201 11.83 -17.16 12.48
CA SER A 201 11.29 -17.91 13.62
C SER A 201 10.15 -18.87 13.24
N GLN A 202 9.71 -18.84 11.98
CA GLN A 202 8.54 -19.60 11.48
C GLN A 202 7.26 -19.30 12.29
N LEU A 203 7.06 -18.02 12.62
CA LEU A 203 5.93 -17.52 13.38
C LEU A 203 5.11 -16.54 12.55
N PHE A 204 3.84 -16.45 12.87
CA PHE A 204 3.00 -15.34 12.37
C PHE A 204 2.19 -14.70 13.50
N THR A 205 1.99 -13.41 13.38
CA THR A 205 1.24 -12.60 14.34
C THR A 205 0.03 -12.00 13.65
N VAL A 206 -1.16 -12.22 14.20
CA VAL A 206 -2.39 -11.59 13.75
C VAL A 206 -2.74 -10.45 14.68
N ILE A 207 -2.92 -9.28 14.12
CA ILE A 207 -3.28 -8.06 14.83
C ILE A 207 -4.77 -7.81 14.61
N LEU A 208 -5.52 -7.73 15.69
CA LEU A 208 -6.97 -7.54 15.66
C LEU A 208 -7.38 -6.24 16.34
N GLN A 209 -8.32 -5.53 15.76
CA GLN A 209 -9.09 -4.54 16.48
C GLN A 209 -10.21 -5.26 17.25
N GLU A 210 -10.29 -5.07 18.54
CA GLU A 210 -11.30 -5.69 19.40
C GLU A 210 -12.23 -4.64 20.04
N ARG A 211 -13.54 -4.86 19.93
CA ARG A 211 -14.54 -4.00 20.57
C ARG A 211 -14.80 -4.42 22.01
N MET A 212 -14.42 -3.58 22.96
CA MET A 212 -14.60 -3.80 24.39
C MET A 212 -16.06 -3.61 24.86
N LYS A 213 -16.40 -4.10 26.05
CA LYS A 213 -17.72 -3.95 26.68
C LYS A 213 -18.17 -2.49 26.83
N ASN A 214 -17.24 -1.55 27.05
CA ASN A 214 -17.52 -0.11 27.16
C ASN A 214 -17.70 0.61 25.80
N LYS A 215 -17.89 -0.15 24.70
CA LYS A 215 -18.02 0.32 23.31
C LYS A 215 -16.78 1.03 22.75
N LYS A 216 -15.64 0.94 23.42
CA LYS A 216 -14.34 1.39 22.92
C LYS A 216 -13.63 0.26 22.19
N TYR A 217 -12.58 0.60 21.46
CA TYR A 217 -11.75 -0.34 20.76
C TYR A 217 -10.36 -0.45 21.41
N THR A 218 -9.84 -1.64 21.37
CA THR A 218 -8.45 -1.94 21.71
C THR A 218 -7.84 -2.82 20.63
N VAL A 219 -6.56 -3.15 20.77
CA VAL A 219 -5.84 -4.05 19.87
C VAL A 219 -5.50 -5.32 20.62
N ARG A 220 -5.77 -6.45 19.99
CA ARG A 220 -5.33 -7.77 20.44
C ARG A 220 -4.28 -8.30 19.48
N VAL A 221 -3.22 -8.85 20.02
CA VAL A 221 -2.09 -9.39 19.26
C VAL A 221 -1.95 -10.86 19.61
N LYS A 222 -2.07 -11.71 18.59
CA LYS A 222 -1.94 -13.17 18.75
C LYS A 222 -0.82 -13.68 17.87
N THR A 223 0.15 -14.37 18.45
CA THR A 223 1.26 -15.00 17.72
C THR A 223 1.13 -16.50 17.75
N PHE A 224 1.38 -17.13 16.61
CA PHE A 224 1.22 -18.55 16.37
C PHE A 224 2.46 -19.12 15.70
N THR A 225 2.66 -20.43 15.86
CA THR A 225 3.58 -21.20 15.01
C THR A 225 2.98 -21.34 13.60
N SER A 226 3.79 -21.70 12.61
CA SER A 226 3.33 -22.04 11.25
C SER A 226 2.24 -23.14 11.23
N LYS A 227 2.15 -23.96 12.26
CA LYS A 227 1.10 -25.00 12.42
C LYS A 227 -0.21 -24.47 12.99
N GLY A 228 -0.24 -23.22 13.45
CA GLY A 228 -1.41 -22.60 14.08
C GLY A 228 -1.49 -22.80 15.60
N ASP A 229 -0.43 -23.27 16.25
CA ASP A 229 -0.37 -23.37 17.71
C ASP A 229 -0.08 -21.99 18.31
N ILE A 230 -0.84 -21.62 19.34
CA ILE A 230 -0.72 -20.30 19.96
C ILE A 230 0.53 -20.19 20.83
N ILE A 231 1.33 -19.14 20.60
CA ILE A 231 2.50 -18.78 21.40
C ILE A 231 2.15 -17.70 22.41
N GLN A 232 1.38 -16.69 21.99
CA GLN A 232 0.93 -15.60 22.86
C GLN A 232 -0.42 -15.03 22.42
N ASP A 233 -1.16 -14.49 23.40
CA ASP A 233 -2.43 -13.77 23.20
C ASP A 233 -2.45 -12.55 24.11
N ASN A 234 -2.21 -11.39 23.57
CA ASN A 234 -2.02 -10.15 24.31
C ASN A 234 -3.08 -9.12 23.98
N LEU A 235 -3.70 -8.54 24.99
CA LEU A 235 -4.60 -7.42 24.84
C LEU A 235 -3.90 -6.14 25.25
N VAL A 236 -3.83 -5.17 24.32
CA VAL A 236 -3.25 -3.86 24.62
C VAL A 236 -4.18 -3.07 25.54
N ASN A 237 -3.66 -2.60 26.66
CA ASN A 237 -4.44 -1.77 27.57
C ASN A 237 -4.44 -0.30 27.07
N PRO A 238 -5.56 0.22 26.56
CA PRO A 238 -5.64 1.59 26.04
C PRO A 238 -5.77 2.64 27.15
N GLY A 239 -5.87 2.23 28.41
CA GLY A 239 -6.30 3.07 29.51
C GLY A 239 -7.81 3.43 29.45
N GLU A 240 -8.32 4.10 30.48
CA GLU A 240 -9.78 4.29 30.64
C GLU A 240 -10.46 5.16 29.58
N LYS A 241 -9.73 6.10 28.97
CA LYS A 241 -10.34 7.19 28.16
C LYS A 241 -10.04 7.11 26.67
N LYS A 242 -9.33 6.09 26.19
CA LYS A 242 -8.89 6.02 24.79
C LYS A 242 -9.45 4.79 24.09
N SER A 243 -9.55 4.86 22.77
CA SER A 243 -9.72 3.74 21.85
C SER A 243 -8.50 3.65 20.97
N LEU A 244 -8.02 2.44 20.69
CA LEU A 244 -7.01 2.17 19.69
C LEU A 244 -7.74 1.84 18.38
N LEU A 245 -7.39 2.48 17.28
CA LEU A 245 -8.15 2.41 16.03
C LEU A 245 -7.46 1.60 14.97
N ASP A 246 -6.13 1.62 14.98
CA ASP A 246 -5.28 0.96 14.00
C ASP A 246 -3.96 0.56 14.66
N ALA A 247 -3.27 -0.43 14.11
CA ALA A 247 -2.00 -0.91 14.62
C ALA A 247 -1.19 -1.65 13.56
N ALA A 248 0.12 -1.47 13.63
CA ALA A 248 1.12 -2.33 13.04
C ALA A 248 2.04 -2.88 14.15
N SER A 249 2.72 -3.98 13.88
CA SER A 249 3.64 -4.63 14.81
C SER A 249 4.98 -4.91 14.15
N THR A 250 6.04 -4.97 14.95
CA THR A 250 7.26 -5.69 14.55
C THR A 250 7.02 -7.20 14.61
N THR A 251 7.94 -7.98 14.06
CA THR A 251 7.98 -9.43 14.29
C THR A 251 8.15 -9.73 15.79
N PHE A 252 7.77 -10.95 16.20
CA PHE A 252 7.98 -11.41 17.57
C PHE A 252 9.36 -12.05 17.67
N ALA A 253 10.38 -11.27 17.98
CA ALA A 253 11.76 -11.72 18.06
C ALA A 253 12.27 -11.81 19.51
N GLY A 254 12.69 -13.00 19.96
CA GLY A 254 13.25 -13.19 21.30
C GLY A 254 12.33 -12.76 22.46
N GLY A 255 11.03 -12.86 22.29
CA GLY A 255 10.02 -12.40 23.26
C GLY A 255 9.75 -10.89 23.22
N LEU A 256 10.42 -10.13 22.38
CA LEU A 256 10.25 -8.68 22.23
C LEU A 256 9.33 -8.38 21.04
N GLN A 257 8.42 -7.42 21.25
CA GLN A 257 7.52 -6.93 20.19
C GLN A 257 7.14 -5.48 20.46
N TYR A 258 7.13 -4.67 19.40
CA TYR A 258 6.64 -3.30 19.42
C TYR A 258 5.37 -3.18 18.61
N LEU A 259 4.45 -2.37 19.08
CA LEU A 259 3.27 -1.97 18.36
C LEU A 259 3.24 -0.46 18.21
N ALA A 260 2.88 0.00 17.04
CA ALA A 260 2.63 1.40 16.76
C ALA A 260 1.28 1.54 16.05
N GLY A 261 0.52 2.57 16.38
CA GLY A 261 -0.79 2.73 15.75
C GLY A 261 -1.45 4.04 16.15
N THR A 262 -2.74 4.13 15.88
CA THR A 262 -3.50 5.35 16.09
C THR A 262 -4.51 5.24 17.22
N HIS A 263 -4.77 6.35 17.88
CA HIS A 263 -5.71 6.40 18.98
C HIS A 263 -6.69 7.58 18.89
N SER A 264 -7.85 7.42 19.55
CA SER A 264 -8.86 8.46 19.74
C SER A 264 -9.41 8.46 21.16
N ARG A 265 -9.98 9.58 21.59
CA ARG A 265 -10.74 9.65 22.86
C ARG A 265 -12.24 9.44 22.68
N LYS A 266 -12.81 9.89 21.55
CA LYS A 266 -14.26 9.91 21.34
C LYS A 266 -14.71 9.34 20.00
N SER A 267 -13.92 9.58 18.94
CA SER A 267 -14.25 9.12 17.60
C SER A 267 -13.81 7.68 17.41
N LEU A 268 -14.58 6.92 16.65
CA LEU A 268 -14.22 5.60 16.18
C LEU A 268 -13.70 5.63 14.73
N GLN A 269 -13.80 6.79 14.07
CA GLN A 269 -13.40 6.98 12.66
C GLN A 269 -12.20 7.90 12.49
N TYR A 270 -11.88 8.71 13.50
CA TYR A 270 -10.82 9.72 13.42
C TYR A 270 -9.81 9.55 14.53
N SER A 271 -8.58 9.41 14.15
CA SER A 271 -7.43 9.40 15.05
C SER A 271 -7.11 10.80 15.55
N GLN A 272 -6.62 10.91 16.79
CA GLN A 272 -6.20 12.15 17.43
C GLN A 272 -4.72 12.16 17.81
N GLY A 273 -4.02 11.07 17.56
CA GLY A 273 -2.60 10.89 17.83
C GLY A 273 -2.16 9.46 17.59
N PHE A 274 -0.90 9.21 17.84
CA PHE A 274 -0.27 7.89 17.77
C PHE A 274 -0.10 7.30 19.16
N TYR A 275 -0.05 5.98 19.24
CA TYR A 275 0.41 5.26 20.41
C TYR A 275 1.56 4.32 20.03
N LEU A 276 2.46 4.12 20.97
CA LEU A 276 3.59 3.21 20.88
C LEU A 276 3.59 2.31 22.10
N SER A 277 3.65 1.01 21.89
CA SER A 277 3.57 0.01 22.95
C SER A 277 4.70 -0.99 22.84
N LYS A 278 5.26 -1.42 23.98
CA LYS A 278 6.30 -2.42 24.06
C LYS A 278 5.81 -3.62 24.85
N PHE A 279 6.05 -4.81 24.31
CA PHE A 279 5.79 -6.09 24.95
C PHE A 279 7.09 -6.86 25.13
N ILE A 280 7.25 -7.49 26.29
CA ILE A 280 8.33 -8.42 26.59
C ILE A 280 7.69 -9.70 27.12
N ASN A 281 7.96 -10.84 26.49
CA ASN A 281 7.40 -12.14 26.82
C ASN A 281 5.87 -12.09 27.01
N GLY A 282 5.17 -11.40 26.11
CA GLY A 282 3.72 -11.25 26.15
C GLY A 282 3.19 -10.26 27.18
N GLN A 283 4.04 -9.62 27.97
CA GLN A 283 3.61 -8.63 28.96
C GLN A 283 3.84 -7.22 28.45
N GLN A 284 2.77 -6.41 28.43
CA GLN A 284 2.85 -5.00 28.10
C GLN A 284 3.66 -4.26 29.16
N GLN A 285 4.81 -3.71 28.77
CA GLN A 285 5.66 -2.92 29.65
C GLN A 285 5.13 -1.52 29.83
N PHE A 286 4.78 -0.87 28.72
CA PHE A 286 4.17 0.45 28.70
C PHE A 286 3.40 0.71 27.41
N ASN A 287 2.59 1.78 27.43
CA ASN A 287 1.89 2.31 26.29
C ASN A 287 1.98 3.84 26.33
N LYS A 288 2.70 4.44 25.38
CA LYS A 288 2.87 5.88 25.28
C LYS A 288 1.96 6.46 24.21
N PHE A 289 1.43 7.64 24.47
CA PHE A 289 0.48 8.31 23.60
C PHE A 289 0.96 9.70 23.23
N TYR A 290 0.94 9.99 21.94
CA TYR A 290 1.40 11.24 21.36
C TYR A 290 0.28 11.88 20.58
N ALA A 291 -0.20 13.07 20.98
CA ALA A 291 -1.18 13.78 20.17
C ALA A 291 -0.52 14.38 18.92
N PHE A 292 -1.24 14.51 17.81
CA PHE A 292 -0.67 15.12 16.59
C PHE A 292 -0.12 16.53 16.82
N ALA A 293 -0.64 17.26 17.79
CA ALA A 293 -0.12 18.58 18.19
C ALA A 293 1.20 18.55 18.99
N GLU A 294 1.70 17.38 19.36
CA GLU A 294 2.95 17.18 20.08
C GLU A 294 4.11 16.85 19.15
N LEU A 295 3.79 16.50 17.90
CA LEU A 295 4.76 16.24 16.84
C LEU A 295 5.30 17.55 16.27
N ASN A 296 6.57 17.55 15.86
CA ASN A 296 7.25 18.75 15.39
C ASN A 296 6.86 19.11 13.96
N ASN A 297 6.81 18.10 13.07
CA ASN A 297 6.67 18.29 11.63
C ASN A 297 5.34 17.76 11.06
N PHE A 298 4.38 17.37 11.92
CA PHE A 298 3.10 16.79 11.48
C PHE A 298 2.34 17.66 10.47
N PHE A 299 2.45 18.98 10.55
CA PHE A 299 1.76 19.94 9.70
C PHE A 299 2.61 20.46 8.54
N GLY A 300 3.86 20.00 8.39
CA GLY A 300 4.83 20.45 7.38
C GLY A 300 4.41 20.18 5.91
N HIS A 301 3.38 19.34 5.67
CA HIS A 301 2.79 19.16 4.35
C HIS A 301 1.94 20.34 3.90
N MET A 302 1.61 21.28 4.79
CA MET A 302 0.74 22.41 4.52
C MET A 302 1.51 23.59 3.91
N LYS A 303 0.78 24.53 3.31
CA LYS A 303 1.37 25.80 2.88
C LYS A 303 1.88 26.58 4.11
N PRO A 304 3.05 27.25 4.05
CA PRO A 304 3.70 27.88 5.22
C PRO A 304 2.78 28.77 6.06
N LYS A 305 1.98 29.65 5.43
CA LYS A 305 1.02 30.52 6.15
C LYS A 305 -0.07 29.75 6.89
N ARG A 306 -0.44 28.53 6.43
CA ARG A 306 -1.46 27.71 7.09
C ARG A 306 -0.83 26.96 8.26
N GLU A 307 0.35 26.42 8.07
CA GLU A 307 1.15 25.76 9.09
C GLU A 307 1.41 26.71 10.27
N GLU A 308 1.94 27.91 10.03
CA GLU A 308 2.17 28.96 11.04
C GLU A 308 0.91 29.27 11.87
N ARG A 309 -0.25 29.43 11.21
CA ARG A 309 -1.53 29.66 11.90
C ARG A 309 -1.91 28.49 12.82
N ILE A 310 -1.60 27.28 12.42
CA ILE A 310 -1.88 26.07 13.21
C ILE A 310 -0.93 26.01 14.39
N MET A 311 0.37 26.22 14.18
CA MET A 311 1.38 26.22 15.24
C MET A 311 1.09 27.29 16.29
N ASN A 312 0.76 28.51 15.88
CA ASN A 312 0.32 29.59 16.79
C ASN A 312 -0.92 29.21 17.64
N ARG A 313 -1.86 28.42 17.07
CA ARG A 313 -3.02 27.92 17.82
C ARG A 313 -2.66 26.80 18.79
N ILE A 314 -1.69 25.96 18.43
CA ILE A 314 -1.14 24.91 19.31
C ILE A 314 -0.48 25.56 20.51
N GLU A 315 0.42 26.51 20.29
CA GLU A 315 1.15 27.23 21.34
C GLU A 315 0.21 27.96 22.31
N LYS A 316 -0.78 28.70 21.78
CA LYS A 316 -1.80 29.35 22.61
C LYS A 316 -2.59 28.36 23.48
N LYS A 317 -2.79 27.13 23.03
CA LYS A 317 -3.46 26.08 23.83
C LYS A 317 -2.50 25.47 24.84
N ARG A 318 -1.25 25.22 24.44
CA ARG A 318 -0.19 24.69 25.30
C ARG A 318 0.08 25.63 26.48
N ALA A 319 0.16 26.94 26.25
CA ALA A 319 0.30 27.98 27.27
C ALA A 319 -0.86 27.98 28.30
N ARG A 320 -2.02 27.42 27.96
CA ARG A 320 -3.18 27.25 28.86
C ARG A 320 -3.27 25.84 29.45
N GLY A 321 -2.21 25.04 29.39
CA GLY A 321 -2.18 23.65 29.86
C GLY A 321 -3.12 22.70 29.09
N LYS A 322 -3.47 23.04 27.83
CA LYS A 322 -4.41 22.26 27.01
C LYS A 322 -3.77 21.83 25.71
N THR A 323 -3.99 20.57 25.30
CA THR A 323 -3.58 20.06 23.99
C THR A 323 -4.65 20.40 22.93
N LYS A 324 -4.22 20.94 21.79
CA LYS A 324 -5.08 21.14 20.63
C LYS A 324 -5.36 19.78 19.99
N LYS A 325 -6.63 19.47 19.72
CA LYS A 325 -7.03 18.21 19.06
C LYS A 325 -7.16 18.43 17.56
N PHE A 326 -6.67 17.45 16.82
CA PHE A 326 -6.85 17.31 15.39
C PHE A 326 -7.40 15.92 15.10
N ASN A 327 -8.16 15.78 14.03
CA ASN A 327 -8.82 14.54 13.65
C ASN A 327 -8.42 14.18 12.23
N TYR A 328 -7.79 12.99 12.06
CA TYR A 328 -7.39 12.45 10.77
C TYR A 328 -7.83 10.99 10.67
N ARG A 329 -8.10 10.52 9.46
CA ARG A 329 -8.11 9.09 9.16
C ARG A 329 -6.73 8.75 8.64
N LEU A 330 -6.13 7.72 9.20
CA LEU A 330 -4.78 7.29 8.88
C LEU A 330 -4.80 5.80 8.59
N LEU A 331 -4.12 5.39 7.53
CA LEU A 331 -3.73 4.03 7.24
C LEU A 331 -2.30 3.85 7.76
N VAL A 332 -2.10 2.93 8.68
CA VAL A 332 -0.79 2.65 9.29
C VAL A 332 -0.12 1.51 8.52
N HIS A 333 1.12 1.71 8.11
CA HIS A 333 1.94 0.71 7.43
C HIS A 333 2.70 -0.17 8.41
N LYS A 334 3.31 -1.26 7.90
CA LYS A 334 4.23 -2.11 8.66
C LYS A 334 5.37 -1.27 9.28
N ILE A 335 5.79 -1.65 10.48
CA ILE A 335 6.93 -1.01 11.16
C ILE A 335 8.22 -1.51 10.52
N LEU A 336 9.10 -0.58 10.16
CA LEU A 336 10.44 -0.88 9.68
C LEU A 336 11.42 -0.81 10.85
N GLU A 337 12.23 -1.84 11.05
CA GLU A 337 13.33 -1.84 12.00
C GLU A 337 14.63 -1.50 11.26
N ARG A 338 15.39 -0.54 11.82
CA ARG A 338 16.60 -0.05 11.21
C ARG A 338 17.55 0.55 12.23
N ASP A 339 18.79 0.06 12.27
CA ASP A 339 19.87 0.61 13.10
C ASP A 339 19.48 0.85 14.57
N GLY A 340 18.62 0.00 15.15
CA GLY A 340 18.12 0.12 16.51
C GLY A 340 17.02 1.16 16.70
N GLU A 341 16.52 1.76 15.63
CA GLU A 341 15.33 2.60 15.59
C GLU A 341 14.17 1.89 14.89
N TYR A 342 12.95 2.28 15.21
CA TYR A 342 11.72 1.78 14.61
C TYR A 342 11.04 2.91 13.85
N ILE A 343 10.73 2.70 12.59
CA ILE A 343 10.09 3.69 11.72
C ILE A 343 8.67 3.25 11.43
N MET A 344 7.70 4.09 11.81
CA MET A 344 6.29 3.93 11.45
C MET A 344 5.91 4.95 10.39
N ILE A 345 5.12 4.50 9.42
CA ILE A 345 4.53 5.33 8.39
C ILE A 345 3.02 5.28 8.54
N ALA A 346 2.35 6.41 8.29
CA ALA A 346 0.90 6.44 8.24
C ALA A 346 0.43 7.44 7.18
N GLU A 347 -0.50 7.04 6.33
CA GLU A 347 -1.04 7.87 5.26
C GLU A 347 -2.41 8.44 5.63
N ALA A 348 -2.53 9.75 5.52
CA ALA A 348 -3.78 10.45 5.80
C ALA A 348 -4.69 10.47 4.58
N TYR A 349 -5.93 10.02 4.76
CA TYR A 349 -6.92 9.91 3.70
C TYR A 349 -8.30 10.41 4.13
N TYR A 350 -9.17 10.63 3.15
CA TYR A 350 -10.60 10.82 3.37
C TYR A 350 -11.43 10.25 2.22
N PRO A 351 -12.63 9.69 2.52
CA PRO A 351 -13.52 9.21 1.48
C PRO A 351 -14.15 10.37 0.73
N ARG A 352 -14.27 10.24 -0.58
CA ARG A 352 -14.99 11.15 -1.46
C ARG A 352 -16.32 10.56 -1.89
N TYR A 353 -17.33 11.41 -1.97
CA TYR A 353 -18.66 11.05 -2.44
C TYR A 353 -19.15 12.08 -3.48
N ASN A 354 -19.85 11.61 -4.50
CA ASN A 354 -20.55 12.49 -5.43
C ASN A 354 -21.92 12.84 -4.83
N TYR A 355 -22.04 14.06 -4.37
CA TYR A 355 -23.33 14.61 -3.95
C TYR A 355 -23.88 15.42 -5.13
N SER A 356 -24.67 14.80 -6.03
CA SER A 356 -25.43 15.58 -6.98
C SER A 356 -26.42 16.46 -6.21
N ALA A 357 -26.47 17.74 -6.60
CA ALA A 357 -27.19 18.82 -5.90
C ALA A 357 -28.72 18.74 -6.05
N THR A 358 -29.31 17.57 -5.89
CA THR A 358 -30.75 17.41 -5.77
C THR A 358 -31.04 17.03 -4.32
N GLY A 359 -31.52 18.01 -3.57
CA GLY A 359 -31.78 17.90 -2.14
C GLY A 359 -32.61 16.69 -1.77
N SER A 360 -32.04 15.86 -0.96
CA SER A 360 -32.77 15.03 0.00
C SER A 360 -31.85 14.69 1.15
N ASN A 361 -32.36 14.89 2.36
CA ASN A 361 -31.77 14.53 3.61
C ASN A 361 -31.36 13.05 3.65
N PHE A 362 -30.09 12.76 3.43
CA PHE A 362 -29.50 11.47 3.76
C PHE A 362 -28.63 11.63 5.00
N SER A 363 -29.30 11.63 6.16
CA SER A 363 -28.67 11.35 7.44
C SER A 363 -28.22 9.88 7.47
N SER A 364 -26.91 9.70 7.60
CA SER A 364 -26.22 8.62 8.30
C SER A 364 -26.88 7.23 8.32
N PHE A 365 -26.71 6.47 7.25
CA PHE A 365 -26.63 5.03 7.31
C PHE A 365 -25.31 4.57 6.69
N GLY A 366 -24.27 4.60 7.46
CA GLY A 366 -22.97 4.05 7.12
C GLY A 366 -22.62 2.98 8.14
N GLY A 367 -23.07 1.75 7.90
CA GLY A 367 -22.45 0.59 8.50
C GLY A 367 -21.06 0.44 7.85
N TYR A 368 -20.03 0.54 8.65
CA TYR A 368 -18.64 0.42 8.23
C TYR A 368 -18.25 -1.05 8.17
N ALA A 369 -17.90 -1.53 6.99
CA ALA A 369 -16.89 -2.55 6.85
C ALA A 369 -15.60 -1.84 6.38
N PRO A 370 -14.45 -1.95 7.08
CA PRO A 370 -13.17 -1.50 6.57
C PRO A 370 -12.87 -2.27 5.28
N GLY A 371 -12.66 -1.57 4.18
CA GLY A 371 -12.21 -2.16 2.92
C GLY A 371 -13.25 -2.40 1.81
N THR A 372 -14.54 -2.23 2.03
CA THR A 372 -15.54 -2.40 0.95
C THR A 372 -16.37 -1.14 0.74
N GLY A 373 -15.91 -0.24 -0.12
CA GLY A 373 -16.74 0.83 -0.71
C GLY A 373 -17.86 0.32 -1.64
N ARG A 374 -18.07 -0.99 -1.72
CA ARG A 374 -18.99 -1.69 -2.62
C ARG A 374 -20.46 -1.66 -2.15
N GLY A 375 -21.00 -0.51 -1.87
CA GLY A 375 -22.42 -0.43 -1.49
C GLY A 375 -23.04 0.95 -1.64
N ASN A 376 -22.23 1.98 -1.78
CA ASN A 376 -22.72 3.34 -1.97
C ASN A 376 -22.42 3.81 -3.40
N PRO A 377 -23.43 3.93 -4.29
CA PRO A 377 -23.22 4.34 -5.68
C PRO A 377 -22.64 5.76 -5.82
N TYR A 378 -22.58 6.51 -4.74
CA TYR A 378 -21.99 7.86 -4.70
C TYR A 378 -20.54 7.86 -4.22
N PHE A 379 -19.97 6.72 -3.83
CA PHE A 379 -18.59 6.64 -3.38
C PHE A 379 -17.63 6.76 -4.57
N LEU A 380 -16.75 7.75 -4.51
CA LEU A 380 -15.76 8.05 -5.55
C LEU A 380 -14.36 7.52 -5.24
N GLY A 381 -14.14 6.96 -4.05
CA GLY A 381 -12.85 6.48 -3.60
C GLY A 381 -12.29 7.22 -2.39
N TYR A 382 -11.11 6.83 -1.98
CA TYR A 382 -10.32 7.44 -0.92
C TYR A 382 -9.27 8.38 -1.53
N LYS A 383 -9.29 9.64 -1.13
CA LYS A 383 -8.26 10.61 -1.54
C LYS A 383 -7.23 10.77 -0.43
N TYR A 384 -5.97 10.57 -0.79
CA TYR A 384 -4.83 10.73 0.10
C TYR A 384 -4.34 12.18 0.13
N THR A 385 -3.74 12.60 1.23
CA THR A 385 -3.31 13.99 1.43
C THR A 385 -1.85 14.15 1.83
N HIS A 386 -1.36 13.28 2.72
CA HIS A 386 0.03 13.29 3.17
C HIS A 386 0.35 12.00 3.92
N ALA A 387 1.61 11.58 3.87
CA ALA A 387 2.16 10.59 4.76
C ALA A 387 2.81 11.28 5.97
N VAL A 388 2.76 10.61 7.10
CA VAL A 388 3.49 10.95 8.32
C VAL A 388 4.47 9.83 8.57
N VAL A 389 5.73 10.16 8.78
CA VAL A 389 6.78 9.23 9.15
C VAL A 389 7.30 9.64 10.51
N LEU A 390 7.39 8.72 11.42
CA LEU A 390 7.99 8.95 12.72
C LEU A 390 8.93 7.80 13.09
N ALA A 391 10.07 8.12 13.68
CA ALA A 391 10.97 7.15 14.28
C ALA A 391 10.87 7.20 15.81
N PHE A 392 11.02 6.03 16.41
CA PHE A 392 11.02 5.90 17.87
C PHE A 392 12.10 4.93 18.35
N ASP A 393 12.55 5.16 19.58
CA ASP A 393 13.56 4.35 20.24
C ASP A 393 12.95 3.08 20.90
N PRO A 394 13.78 2.13 21.40
CA PRO A 394 13.32 0.94 22.12
C PRO A 394 12.51 1.24 23.41
N ASN A 395 12.51 2.49 23.88
CA ASN A 395 11.67 2.95 24.98
C ASN A 395 10.39 3.63 24.51
N CYS A 396 10.09 3.54 23.20
CA CYS A 396 8.93 4.19 22.57
C CYS A 396 8.93 5.73 22.73
N ASN A 397 10.09 6.38 22.79
CA ASN A 397 10.18 7.83 22.66
C ASN A 397 10.30 8.19 21.19
N ILE A 398 9.56 9.20 20.75
CA ILE A 398 9.70 9.72 19.39
C ILE A 398 11.05 10.41 19.27
N LEU A 399 11.87 9.99 18.32
CA LEU A 399 13.17 10.56 18.01
C LEU A 399 13.04 11.71 17.03
N TRP A 400 12.27 11.49 15.95
CA TRP A 400 11.98 12.49 14.93
C TRP A 400 10.67 12.17 14.22
N ASP A 401 10.08 13.17 13.58
CA ASP A 401 8.92 13.03 12.72
C ASP A 401 9.05 13.90 11.47
N GLN A 402 8.46 13.44 10.36
CA GLN A 402 8.40 14.16 9.10
C GLN A 402 7.07 13.94 8.41
N THR A 403 6.72 14.84 7.50
CA THR A 403 5.56 14.66 6.63
C THR A 403 5.95 14.76 5.16
N PHE A 404 5.24 13.99 4.34
CA PHE A 404 5.37 13.99 2.90
C PHE A 404 3.99 14.23 2.27
N LYS A 405 3.86 15.32 1.52
CA LYS A 405 2.60 15.69 0.89
C LYS A 405 2.29 14.74 -0.25
N ILE A 406 1.12 14.12 -0.22
CA ILE A 406 0.57 13.31 -1.31
C ILE A 406 -0.38 14.21 -2.13
N GLU A 407 -0.25 14.19 -3.44
CA GLU A 407 -1.13 14.91 -4.37
C GLU A 407 -1.65 13.93 -5.41
N ASP A 408 -2.91 14.13 -5.75
CA ASP A 408 -3.63 13.51 -6.85
C ASP A 408 -3.99 12.03 -6.67
N ILE A 409 -3.39 11.28 -5.74
CA ILE A 409 -3.73 9.88 -5.48
C ILE A 409 -5.16 9.73 -4.96
N GLN A 410 -5.91 8.88 -5.67
CA GLN A 410 -7.26 8.45 -5.28
C GLN A 410 -7.47 6.99 -5.67
N THR A 411 -7.81 6.13 -4.71
CA THR A 411 -8.00 4.69 -4.89
C THR A 411 -9.41 4.28 -4.46
N TYR A 412 -9.92 3.17 -4.99
CA TYR A 412 -11.21 2.63 -4.56
C TYR A 412 -11.12 1.75 -3.31
N SER A 413 -9.94 1.22 -3.02
CA SER A 413 -9.57 0.49 -1.81
C SER A 413 -8.56 1.31 -0.99
N LEU A 414 -8.38 0.95 0.28
CA LEU A 414 -7.28 1.51 1.08
C LEU A 414 -6.01 0.75 0.72
N GLU A 415 -5.01 1.48 0.25
CA GLU A 415 -3.73 0.97 -0.24
C GLU A 415 -2.59 1.83 0.28
N GLU A 416 -1.45 1.19 0.51
CA GLU A 416 -0.20 1.87 0.85
C GLU A 416 0.42 2.42 -0.43
N ASN A 417 0.55 3.75 -0.51
CA ASN A 417 1.07 4.43 -1.71
C ASN A 417 2.51 4.89 -1.53
N VAL A 418 2.89 5.30 -0.31
CA VAL A 418 4.21 5.81 -0.02
C VAL A 418 5.13 4.69 0.41
N VAL A 419 6.20 4.47 -0.35
CA VAL A 419 7.28 3.58 0.03
C VAL A 419 8.38 4.35 0.74
N VAL A 420 9.02 3.68 1.68
CA VAL A 420 10.17 4.21 2.43
C VAL A 420 11.36 3.33 2.19
N SER A 421 12.48 3.95 1.85
CA SER A 421 13.76 3.31 1.65
C SER A 421 14.89 4.23 2.15
N GLY A 422 16.14 3.79 2.04
CA GLY A 422 17.31 4.57 2.44
C GLY A 422 18.22 3.79 3.37
N SER A 423 19.40 4.32 3.68
CA SER A 423 20.41 3.70 4.53
C SER A 423 21.04 4.71 5.49
N GLY A 424 21.57 4.23 6.64
CA GLY A 424 22.09 5.08 7.70
C GLY A 424 21.04 6.07 8.22
N ASP A 425 21.33 7.32 8.44
CA ASP A 425 20.39 8.33 8.95
C ASP A 425 19.44 8.88 7.88
N ARG A 426 19.65 8.58 6.58
CA ARG A 426 18.85 9.11 5.49
C ARG A 426 17.67 8.21 5.16
N VAL A 427 16.52 8.82 4.99
CA VAL A 427 15.24 8.19 4.65
C VAL A 427 14.69 8.85 3.40
N ILE A 428 14.35 8.03 2.42
CA ILE A 428 13.74 8.46 1.15
C ILE A 428 12.29 8.04 1.16
N LEU A 429 11.42 9.02 0.99
CA LEU A 429 9.97 8.83 0.85
C LEU A 429 9.62 8.98 -0.62
N MET A 430 8.92 8.01 -1.19
CA MET A 430 8.57 8.03 -2.61
C MET A 430 7.14 7.53 -2.84
N TYR A 431 6.51 8.08 -3.87
CA TYR A 431 5.31 7.51 -4.50
C TYR A 431 5.30 7.84 -5.99
N LEU A 432 4.56 7.05 -6.75
CA LEU A 432 4.39 7.23 -8.19
C LEU A 432 2.99 7.79 -8.46
N GLU A 433 2.89 8.81 -9.31
CA GLU A 433 1.63 9.40 -9.74
C GLU A 433 1.81 10.14 -11.07
N GLU A 434 0.93 9.90 -12.02
CA GLU A 434 0.96 10.49 -13.36
C GLU A 434 2.32 10.28 -14.09
N ASN A 435 2.90 9.08 -13.97
CA ASN A 435 4.23 8.74 -14.50
C ASN A 435 5.38 9.62 -13.95
N GLU A 436 5.21 10.20 -12.77
CA GLU A 436 6.24 10.95 -12.07
C GLU A 436 6.55 10.30 -10.72
N ILE A 437 7.80 9.93 -10.46
CA ILE A 437 8.28 9.54 -9.15
C ILE A 437 8.39 10.80 -8.32
N ARG A 438 7.58 10.90 -7.30
CA ARG A 438 7.60 12.03 -6.37
C ARG A 438 8.35 11.59 -5.14
N SER A 439 9.40 12.32 -4.77
CA SER A 439 10.29 11.93 -3.68
C SER A 439 10.59 13.07 -2.71
N LYS A 440 11.04 12.72 -1.52
CA LYS A 440 11.59 13.60 -0.49
C LYS A 440 12.66 12.84 0.27
N VAL A 441 13.82 13.46 0.46
CA VAL A 441 14.92 12.88 1.25
C VAL A 441 15.05 13.64 2.56
N VAL A 442 15.07 12.90 3.65
CA VAL A 442 15.20 13.46 5.00
C VAL A 442 16.33 12.77 5.76
N GLU A 443 16.98 13.50 6.63
CA GLU A 443 17.93 12.99 7.59
C GLU A 443 17.44 13.42 8.98
N ARG A 444 16.78 12.49 9.69
CA ARG A 444 16.07 12.78 10.93
C ARG A 444 15.06 13.93 10.76
N ASN A 445 15.26 15.05 11.50
CA ASN A 445 14.39 16.23 11.40
C ASN A 445 14.76 17.19 10.26
N GLU A 446 15.85 16.96 9.56
CA GLU A 446 16.32 17.83 8.48
C GLU A 446 15.85 17.34 7.12
N ILE A 447 15.54 18.28 6.24
CA ILE A 447 15.19 17.99 4.86
C ILE A 447 16.46 18.13 4.02
N VAL A 448 16.99 17.00 3.56
CA VAL A 448 18.17 16.96 2.67
C VAL A 448 17.79 17.34 1.25
N GLU A 449 16.70 16.74 0.73
CA GLU A 449 16.14 17.08 -0.56
C GLU A 449 14.64 17.30 -0.37
N GLY A 450 14.16 18.46 -0.80
CA GLY A 450 12.75 18.80 -0.75
C GLY A 450 11.94 17.90 -1.65
N ARG A 451 10.68 18.27 -1.89
CA ARG A 451 9.82 17.49 -2.76
C ARG A 451 10.26 17.64 -4.23
N THR A 452 10.63 16.54 -4.86
CA THR A 452 11.09 16.46 -6.25
C THR A 452 10.15 15.64 -7.12
N PHE A 453 10.30 15.75 -8.44
CA PHE A 453 9.44 15.13 -9.46
C PHE A 453 10.31 14.58 -10.58
N SER A 454 10.59 13.29 -10.54
CA SER A 454 11.41 12.62 -11.54
C SER A 454 10.50 11.85 -12.51
N PRO A 455 10.48 12.19 -13.81
CA PRO A 455 9.68 11.43 -14.76
C PRO A 455 10.15 9.99 -14.84
N VAL A 456 9.22 9.06 -15.04
CA VAL A 456 9.57 7.67 -15.35
C VAL A 456 10.31 7.63 -16.68
N LYS A 457 11.53 7.06 -16.67
CA LYS A 457 12.39 6.97 -17.85
C LYS A 457 11.77 6.03 -18.89
N LEU A 458 11.73 6.47 -20.14
CA LEU A 458 11.25 5.70 -21.28
C LEU A 458 12.39 4.89 -21.92
N SER A 459 12.05 3.88 -22.76
CA SER A 459 13.02 2.92 -23.32
C SER A 459 13.84 3.47 -24.48
N HIS A 460 13.21 4.24 -25.38
CA HIS A 460 13.84 4.63 -26.62
C HIS A 460 13.98 6.15 -26.72
N GLU A 461 14.97 6.57 -27.48
CA GLU A 461 15.12 7.96 -27.87
C GLU A 461 13.89 8.43 -28.68
N ASN A 462 13.44 9.64 -28.46
CA ASN A 462 12.21 10.24 -29.02
C ASN A 462 10.89 9.60 -28.58
N ASP A 463 10.90 8.75 -27.53
CA ASP A 463 9.67 8.32 -26.88
C ASP A 463 9.00 9.48 -26.16
N GLU A 464 7.70 9.64 -26.38
CA GLU A 464 6.86 10.63 -25.71
C GLU A 464 5.60 9.99 -25.14
N LEU A 465 5.21 10.36 -23.92
CA LEU A 465 3.92 9.94 -23.36
C LEU A 465 2.77 10.60 -24.11
N LYS A 466 1.86 9.80 -24.65
CA LYS A 466 0.66 10.29 -25.36
C LYS A 466 -0.40 10.79 -24.39
N THR A 467 -0.53 10.15 -23.23
CA THR A 467 -1.45 10.51 -22.16
C THR A 467 -0.70 10.50 -20.83
N ARG A 468 -1.13 11.34 -19.88
CA ARG A 468 -0.53 11.37 -18.53
C ARG A 468 -1.21 10.41 -17.58
N ASP A 469 -2.48 10.10 -17.81
CA ASP A 469 -3.23 9.14 -17.00
C ASP A 469 -2.83 7.71 -17.40
N PRO A 470 -2.08 7.00 -16.58
CA PRO A 470 -1.61 5.64 -16.89
C PRO A 470 -2.68 4.58 -16.64
N GLY A 471 -3.74 4.88 -15.90
CA GLY A 471 -4.72 3.90 -15.44
C GLY A 471 -4.23 3.11 -14.23
N VAL A 472 -3.22 2.27 -14.40
CA VAL A 472 -2.57 1.51 -13.32
C VAL A 472 -1.12 1.91 -13.22
N GLU A 473 -0.67 2.28 -12.04
CA GLU A 473 0.74 2.51 -11.74
C GLU A 473 1.03 2.35 -10.24
N GLY A 474 2.28 2.10 -9.91
CA GLY A 474 2.73 2.00 -8.53
C GLY A 474 4.24 1.91 -8.39
N ILE A 475 4.71 2.06 -7.17
CA ILE A 475 6.09 1.84 -6.78
C ILE A 475 6.12 0.92 -5.57
N LYS A 476 7.01 -0.08 -5.57
CA LYS A 476 7.14 -1.07 -4.49
C LYS A 476 8.59 -1.31 -4.13
N LYS A 477 8.82 -1.76 -2.91
CA LYS A 477 10.11 -2.29 -2.48
C LYS A 477 10.39 -3.60 -3.21
N TRP A 478 11.66 -3.84 -3.54
CA TRP A 478 12.07 -5.04 -4.26
C TRP A 478 13.06 -5.86 -3.42
N TYR A 479 14.32 -5.55 -3.45
CA TYR A 479 15.36 -6.21 -2.66
C TYR A 479 16.34 -5.16 -2.12
N ASP A 480 16.93 -5.44 -0.98
CA ASP A 480 17.78 -4.50 -0.26
C ASP A 480 17.13 -3.10 -0.20
N GLU A 481 17.84 -2.10 -0.74
CA GLU A 481 17.33 -0.73 -0.85
C GLU A 481 16.81 -0.41 -2.27
N THR A 482 16.71 -1.42 -3.16
CA THR A 482 16.19 -1.26 -4.52
C THR A 482 14.66 -1.28 -4.52
N LEU A 483 14.08 -0.46 -5.36
CA LEU A 483 12.64 -0.37 -5.61
C LEU A 483 12.36 -0.65 -7.09
N PHE A 484 11.10 -0.82 -7.44
CA PHE A 484 10.66 -0.79 -8.82
C PHE A 484 9.37 0.03 -8.96
N ALA A 485 9.31 0.78 -10.05
CA ALA A 485 8.10 1.44 -10.51
C ALA A 485 7.48 0.62 -11.63
N TYR A 486 6.17 0.52 -11.67
CA TYR A 486 5.44 -0.22 -12.70
C TYR A 486 4.16 0.51 -13.08
N GLY A 487 3.66 0.22 -14.27
CA GLY A 487 2.39 0.79 -14.71
C GLY A 487 2.14 0.63 -16.21
N GLU A 488 1.06 1.22 -16.67
CA GLU A 488 0.70 1.25 -18.09
C GLU A 488 1.06 2.60 -18.71
N GLN A 489 1.56 2.56 -19.95
CA GLN A 489 1.88 3.77 -20.70
C GLN A 489 1.44 3.68 -22.15
N ASN A 490 0.87 4.78 -22.66
CA ASN A 490 0.68 5.00 -24.09
C ASN A 490 1.83 5.86 -24.61
N ILE A 491 2.68 5.28 -25.44
CA ILE A 491 3.91 5.89 -25.91
C ILE A 491 3.77 6.18 -27.41
N LYS A 492 4.19 7.38 -27.82
CA LYS A 492 4.37 7.77 -29.20
C LYS A 492 5.86 7.93 -29.48
N ASN A 493 6.33 7.37 -30.60
CA ASN A 493 7.69 7.58 -31.10
C ASN A 493 7.62 7.95 -32.59
N PRO A 494 7.91 9.20 -32.99
CA PRO A 494 7.85 9.62 -34.37
C PRO A 494 8.80 8.83 -35.31
N SER A 495 9.92 8.36 -34.77
CA SER A 495 10.91 7.56 -35.53
C SER A 495 10.48 6.10 -35.72
N GLY A 496 9.44 5.67 -35.01
CA GLY A 496 8.97 4.30 -35.01
C GLY A 496 9.84 3.36 -34.16
N VAL A 497 9.20 2.41 -33.50
CA VAL A 497 9.84 1.31 -32.78
C VAL A 497 9.21 0.02 -33.28
N ALA A 498 10.01 -0.93 -33.78
CA ALA A 498 9.54 -2.16 -34.41
C ALA A 498 8.43 -1.92 -35.48
N GLY A 499 8.54 -0.83 -36.25
CA GLY A 499 7.56 -0.48 -37.29
C GLY A 499 6.28 0.21 -36.80
N LYS A 500 6.16 0.47 -35.49
CA LYS A 500 4.99 1.14 -34.89
C LYS A 500 5.37 2.54 -34.39
N THR A 501 4.56 3.54 -34.69
CA THR A 501 4.72 4.91 -34.20
C THR A 501 4.01 5.14 -32.85
N THR A 502 3.16 4.22 -32.43
CA THR A 502 2.48 4.25 -31.13
C THR A 502 2.43 2.83 -30.57
N ARG A 503 2.64 2.71 -29.26
CA ARG A 503 2.53 1.44 -28.54
C ARG A 503 1.90 1.68 -27.17
N LYS A 504 1.12 0.72 -26.72
CA LYS A 504 0.63 0.62 -25.34
C LYS A 504 1.41 -0.47 -24.64
N VAL A 505 2.02 -0.15 -23.52
CA VAL A 505 2.90 -1.06 -22.79
C VAL A 505 2.57 -1.09 -21.31
N PHE A 506 2.77 -2.26 -20.70
CA PHE A 506 3.02 -2.39 -19.28
C PHE A 506 4.53 -2.34 -19.06
N TYR A 507 4.99 -1.52 -18.12
CA TYR A 507 6.42 -1.35 -17.87
C TYR A 507 6.81 -1.66 -16.43
N ILE A 508 8.06 -2.03 -16.26
CA ILE A 508 8.74 -2.06 -14.96
C ILE A 508 10.06 -1.32 -15.11
N ASN A 509 10.28 -0.32 -14.25
CA ASN A 509 11.55 0.40 -14.11
C ASN A 509 12.18 0.06 -12.77
N LYS A 510 13.45 -0.36 -12.80
CA LYS A 510 14.26 -0.47 -11.60
C LYS A 510 14.59 0.92 -11.06
N ILE A 511 14.37 1.11 -9.77
CA ILE A 511 14.64 2.36 -9.07
C ILE A 511 15.74 2.12 -8.04
N GLN A 512 16.81 2.88 -8.18
CA GLN A 512 17.92 2.94 -7.24
C GLN A 512 18.16 4.38 -6.85
N TYR A 513 18.96 4.61 -5.85
CA TYR A 513 19.35 5.95 -5.47
C TYR A 513 20.81 5.98 -5.00
N ASP A 514 21.41 7.15 -5.17
CA ASP A 514 22.77 7.44 -4.79
C ASP A 514 22.74 8.48 -3.66
N LEU A 515 22.89 8.01 -2.43
CA LEU A 515 22.85 8.87 -1.24
C LEU A 515 24.11 9.73 -1.05
N ASP A 516 25.19 9.41 -1.78
CA ASP A 516 26.44 10.21 -1.73
C ASP A 516 26.34 11.46 -2.60
N LYS A 517 25.40 11.50 -3.55
CA LYS A 517 25.08 12.71 -4.29
C LYS A 517 24.42 13.74 -3.39
N GLN A 518 25.08 14.86 -3.21
CA GLN A 518 24.44 16.03 -2.62
C GLN A 518 23.57 16.73 -3.68
N PRO A 519 22.36 17.16 -3.35
CA PRO A 519 21.60 18.04 -4.21
C PRO A 519 22.39 19.33 -4.41
N ASN A 520 22.52 19.77 -5.67
CA ASN A 520 23.19 21.02 -6.05
C ASN A 520 22.44 22.24 -5.50
#